data_4c2e3fa0df37145103dbdae7c307c858
#
_entry.id   4c2e3fa0df37145103dbdae7c307c858
#
_cell.length_a   1.000
_cell.length_b   1.000
_cell.length_c   1.000
_cell.angle_alpha   90.00
_cell.angle_beta   90.00
_cell.angle_gamma   90.00
#
_symmetry.space_group_name_H-M   'P 1'
#
loop_
_entity.id
_entity.type
_entity.pdbx_description
1 polymer ?
#
loop_
_entity_poly.entity_id
_entity_poly.type
_entity_poly.pdbx_seq_one_letter_code
_entity_poly.pdbx_strand_id
1 'polypeptide(L)'
;PLEDVLKTISNVVEITSTSQEDVSMIIVEFDEDIEVELAKQKVKDEIETEISGEDWPTFNGAKVDPNVFDLSMSEEMPILNINISGDYPVKKLKEYGEYLEDEIENLSEIKQVDIRGAQEREVEVAVDIYKMMAAKISFQDVIGAINNGNVTMSAGNFITSGQRRTIRVLGEINSPADLENFVVKSDNNNPIYLKNIAVIKFKEKERTTYAREFGQRVVMLDVKKRAGKNMVAAADKIKVILEKAKDEVFPSNLKLTISNDQSSKTIGQVDDLVNNILFGIILVVSVLMFFLGFKNALFVGFAIPMSMFMSLMILSYLGFTMNTMILFGLIMGLGMLVDNGIVVVENVYRLMDIEGMSRIDAAKQGISEIAFPIIISTATTVAAFIPLGLWPGVMGEFMIYLPITLSVVLGSSLFVAIFFNSVMVSQFMKTEDTEMPLKRIIILSSVVSGIGLIIFLIGGAYRGIGSVM
;
A
#
# COMPACT_ATOMS: atom_id res chain seq x y z
N PRO A 1 23.21 -26.76 -6.00
CA PRO A 1 24.32 -25.80 -6.04
C PRO A 1 23.88 -24.43 -5.52
N LEU A 2 22.85 -23.77 -6.11
CA LEU A 2 22.40 -22.44 -5.68
C LEU A 2 22.01 -22.36 -4.20
N GLU A 3 21.24 -23.33 -3.69
CA GLU A 3 20.85 -23.33 -2.27
C GLU A 3 22.07 -23.36 -1.33
N ASP A 4 23.09 -24.13 -1.71
CA ASP A 4 24.28 -24.27 -0.89
C ASP A 4 25.09 -22.97 -0.84
N VAL A 5 25.16 -22.26 -1.97
CA VAL A 5 25.86 -20.98 -2.06
C VAL A 5 25.05 -19.88 -1.35
N LEU A 6 23.75 -19.81 -1.58
CA LEU A 6 22.88 -18.81 -0.94
C LEU A 6 22.82 -18.97 0.59
N LYS A 7 22.98 -20.19 1.13
CA LYS A 7 23.13 -20.44 2.58
C LYS A 7 24.38 -19.81 3.19
N THR A 8 25.40 -19.53 2.41
CA THR A 8 26.64 -18.91 2.91
C THR A 8 26.51 -17.40 3.08
N ILE A 9 25.46 -16.80 2.53
CA ILE A 9 25.22 -15.37 2.65
C ILE A 9 24.93 -15.01 4.12
N SER A 10 25.60 -14.00 4.62
CA SER A 10 25.38 -13.50 5.99
C SER A 10 23.97 -12.95 6.16
N ASN A 11 23.37 -13.22 7.32
CA ASN A 11 22.01 -12.79 7.69
C ASN A 11 20.88 -13.56 6.96
N VAL A 12 21.15 -14.67 6.31
CA VAL A 12 20.11 -15.58 5.81
C VAL A 12 19.58 -16.42 6.97
N VAL A 13 18.26 -16.41 7.14
CA VAL A 13 17.54 -17.14 8.19
C VAL A 13 17.03 -18.47 7.65
N GLU A 14 16.36 -18.45 6.50
CA GLU A 14 15.76 -19.64 5.89
C GLU A 14 15.88 -19.61 4.36
N ILE A 15 16.01 -20.78 3.76
CA ILE A 15 15.94 -20.95 2.31
C ILE A 15 14.94 -22.04 2.00
N THR A 16 13.94 -21.69 1.19
CA THR A 16 12.96 -22.64 0.68
C THR A 16 13.07 -22.68 -0.85
N SER A 17 13.20 -23.89 -1.42
CA SER A 17 13.21 -24.05 -2.87
C SER A 17 12.10 -24.96 -3.35
N THR A 18 11.61 -24.65 -4.53
CA THR A 18 10.61 -25.46 -5.25
C THR A 18 11.06 -25.58 -6.70
N SER A 19 11.32 -26.80 -7.14
CA SER A 19 11.67 -27.09 -8.54
C SER A 19 10.56 -27.90 -9.19
N GLN A 20 10.07 -27.39 -10.30
CA GLN A 20 9.05 -28.02 -11.15
C GLN A 20 9.57 -28.10 -12.59
N GLU A 21 8.85 -28.78 -13.48
CA GLU A 21 9.16 -28.77 -14.90
C GLU A 21 9.17 -27.32 -15.41
N ASP A 22 10.26 -26.92 -16.05
CA ASP A 22 10.53 -25.59 -16.62
C ASP A 22 10.71 -24.42 -15.63
N VAL A 23 10.51 -24.59 -14.32
CA VAL A 23 10.63 -23.50 -13.33
C VAL A 23 11.29 -23.99 -12.05
N SER A 24 12.31 -23.23 -11.60
CA SER A 24 12.86 -23.36 -10.25
C SER A 24 12.73 -22.04 -9.53
N MET A 25 12.15 -22.04 -8.33
CA MET A 25 11.97 -20.89 -7.48
C MET A 25 12.71 -21.12 -6.16
N ILE A 26 13.54 -20.17 -5.76
CA ILE A 26 14.25 -20.18 -4.47
C ILE A 26 13.84 -18.92 -3.72
N ILE A 27 13.29 -19.10 -2.54
CA ILE A 27 12.94 -18.02 -1.62
C ILE A 27 14.04 -17.98 -0.55
N VAL A 28 14.68 -16.83 -0.41
CA VAL A 28 15.72 -16.58 0.60
C VAL A 28 15.17 -15.60 1.60
N GLU A 29 15.00 -16.04 2.84
CA GLU A 29 14.57 -15.20 3.94
C GLU A 29 15.78 -14.67 4.69
N PHE A 30 15.85 -13.36 4.85
CA PHE A 30 16.90 -12.64 5.56
C PHE A 30 16.41 -12.18 6.92
N ASP A 31 17.35 -11.90 7.81
CA ASP A 31 17.10 -11.26 9.11
C ASP A 31 16.49 -9.86 8.91
N GLU A 32 15.58 -9.47 9.79
CA GLU A 32 14.84 -8.19 9.76
C GLU A 32 15.77 -6.96 9.78
N ASP A 33 17.00 -7.11 10.30
CA ASP A 33 17.97 -6.02 10.40
C ASP A 33 18.65 -5.62 9.07
N ILE A 34 18.42 -6.39 7.99
CA ILE A 34 19.07 -6.12 6.70
C ILE A 34 18.17 -5.32 5.76
N GLU A 35 18.71 -4.28 5.14
CA GLU A 35 18.01 -3.52 4.12
C GLU A 35 17.73 -4.38 2.88
N VAL A 36 16.50 -4.36 2.36
CA VAL A 36 16.03 -5.20 1.24
C VAL A 36 16.92 -5.09 0.00
N GLU A 37 17.33 -3.88 -0.35
CA GLU A 37 18.20 -3.65 -1.51
C GLU A 37 19.60 -4.27 -1.31
N LEU A 38 20.12 -4.23 -0.08
CA LEU A 38 21.40 -4.88 0.26
C LEU A 38 21.29 -6.41 0.21
N ALA A 39 20.19 -6.96 0.74
CA ALA A 39 19.91 -8.39 0.67
C ALA A 39 19.83 -8.87 -0.78
N LYS A 40 19.09 -8.16 -1.60
CA LYS A 40 18.93 -8.42 -3.03
C LYS A 40 20.26 -8.35 -3.80
N GLN A 41 21.10 -7.35 -3.46
CA GLN A 41 22.41 -7.23 -4.08
C GLN A 41 23.32 -8.41 -3.70
N LYS A 42 23.34 -8.84 -2.44
CA LYS A 42 24.12 -10.00 -2.00
C LYS A 42 23.70 -11.29 -2.74
N VAL A 43 22.39 -11.50 -2.91
CA VAL A 43 21.87 -12.63 -3.69
C VAL A 43 22.32 -12.56 -5.14
N LYS A 44 22.27 -11.38 -5.77
CA LYS A 44 22.72 -11.21 -7.14
C LYS A 44 24.21 -11.48 -7.31
N ASP A 45 25.04 -10.97 -6.41
CA ASP A 45 26.50 -11.13 -6.46
C ASP A 45 26.89 -12.61 -6.39
N GLU A 46 26.25 -13.38 -5.51
CA GLU A 46 26.50 -14.82 -5.37
C GLU A 46 25.99 -15.59 -6.60
N ILE A 47 24.82 -15.25 -7.13
CA ILE A 47 24.28 -15.87 -8.34
C ILE A 47 25.17 -15.59 -9.56
N GLU A 48 25.68 -14.36 -9.74
CA GLU A 48 26.59 -14.02 -10.84
C GLU A 48 27.87 -14.84 -10.78
N THR A 49 28.36 -15.14 -9.57
CA THR A 49 29.52 -15.99 -9.38
C THR A 49 29.23 -17.42 -9.84
N GLU A 50 28.10 -17.99 -9.45
CA GLU A 50 27.68 -19.33 -9.85
C GLU A 50 27.35 -19.45 -11.36
N ILE A 51 26.72 -18.45 -11.96
CA ILE A 51 26.45 -18.40 -13.42
C ILE A 51 27.76 -18.53 -14.22
N SER A 52 28.87 -18.03 -13.69
CA SER A 52 30.17 -18.12 -14.33
C SER A 52 30.75 -19.54 -14.39
N GLY A 53 30.26 -20.45 -13.55
CA GLY A 53 30.67 -21.85 -13.48
C GLY A 53 30.35 -22.67 -14.75
N GLU A 54 31.07 -23.78 -14.94
CA GLU A 54 30.88 -24.67 -16.09
C GLU A 54 29.61 -25.53 -15.95
N ASP A 55 29.15 -25.78 -14.72
CA ASP A 55 28.01 -26.64 -14.41
C ASP A 55 26.65 -25.90 -14.44
N TRP A 56 26.63 -24.60 -14.80
CA TRP A 56 25.40 -23.83 -14.84
C TRP A 56 24.46 -24.30 -15.94
N PRO A 57 23.14 -24.43 -15.65
CA PRO A 57 22.16 -24.88 -16.64
C PRO A 57 22.15 -24.01 -17.89
N THR A 58 22.09 -24.65 -19.03
CA THR A 58 21.96 -23.96 -20.30
C THR A 58 20.66 -24.36 -20.99
N PHE A 59 19.97 -23.37 -21.55
CA PHE A 59 18.81 -23.56 -22.38
C PHE A 59 19.11 -23.01 -23.79
N ASN A 60 18.94 -23.85 -24.80
CA ASN A 60 19.27 -23.51 -26.20
C ASN A 60 20.71 -23.00 -26.41
N GLY A 61 21.68 -23.47 -25.62
CA GLY A 61 23.09 -23.09 -25.73
C GLY A 61 23.44 -21.76 -25.03
N ALA A 62 22.48 -21.07 -24.44
CA ALA A 62 22.70 -19.92 -23.58
C ALA A 62 22.53 -20.31 -22.10
N LYS A 63 23.34 -19.72 -21.23
CA LYS A 63 23.16 -19.87 -19.78
C LYS A 63 21.83 -19.29 -19.36
N VAL A 64 21.11 -19.98 -18.46
CA VAL A 64 19.86 -19.48 -17.91
C VAL A 64 20.14 -18.27 -17.02
N ASP A 65 19.44 -17.16 -17.27
CA ASP A 65 19.56 -15.95 -16.48
C ASP A 65 18.45 -15.91 -15.41
N PRO A 66 18.78 -16.03 -14.11
CA PRO A 66 17.77 -16.03 -13.06
C PRO A 66 17.26 -14.62 -12.77
N ASN A 67 15.97 -14.48 -12.60
CA ASN A 67 15.35 -13.23 -12.19
C ASN A 67 15.33 -13.10 -10.67
N VAL A 68 16.04 -12.11 -10.12
CA VAL A 68 16.10 -11.83 -8.68
C VAL A 68 15.21 -10.63 -8.36
N PHE A 69 14.19 -10.86 -7.57
CA PHE A 69 13.24 -9.83 -7.14
C PHE A 69 12.91 -9.98 -5.65
N ASP A 70 12.54 -8.88 -5.03
CA ASP A 70 12.06 -8.87 -3.65
C ASP A 70 10.56 -9.23 -3.59
N LEU A 71 10.18 -10.03 -2.61
CA LEU A 71 8.79 -10.41 -2.37
C LEU A 71 8.12 -9.39 -1.43
N SER A 72 7.87 -8.21 -1.92
CA SER A 72 7.17 -7.17 -1.15
C SER A 72 5.65 -7.34 -1.27
N MET A 73 5.00 -7.88 -0.24
CA MET A 73 3.53 -8.02 -0.23
C MET A 73 2.82 -6.67 -0.43
N SER A 74 3.41 -5.57 0.05
CA SER A 74 2.83 -4.23 -0.11
C SER A 74 2.88 -3.71 -1.55
N GLU A 75 3.84 -4.16 -2.35
CA GLU A 75 3.98 -3.81 -3.75
C GLU A 75 3.20 -4.74 -4.68
N GLU A 76 2.96 -5.98 -4.26
CA GLU A 76 2.20 -6.95 -5.04
C GLU A 76 0.69 -6.79 -4.88
N MET A 77 0.24 -6.16 -3.78
CA MET A 77 -1.20 -5.90 -3.59
C MET A 77 -1.65 -4.68 -4.40
N PRO A 78 -2.72 -4.82 -5.20
CA PRO A 78 -3.26 -3.68 -5.95
C PRO A 78 -3.87 -2.64 -4.99
N ILE A 79 -3.57 -1.37 -5.24
CA ILE A 79 -4.15 -0.24 -4.49
C ILE A 79 -5.59 0.07 -4.94
N LEU A 80 -5.89 -0.22 -6.19
CA LEU A 80 -7.22 -0.15 -6.78
C LEU A 80 -7.29 -1.04 -8.02
N ASN A 81 -8.52 -1.43 -8.38
CA ASN A 81 -8.79 -2.17 -9.60
C ASN A 81 -9.68 -1.31 -10.50
N ILE A 82 -9.34 -1.24 -11.79
CA ILE A 82 -10.12 -0.53 -12.80
C ILE A 82 -10.79 -1.57 -13.70
N ASN A 83 -12.11 -1.60 -13.72
CA ASN A 83 -12.88 -2.49 -14.57
C ASN A 83 -13.36 -1.75 -15.82
N ILE A 84 -13.03 -2.29 -16.97
CA ILE A 84 -13.44 -1.77 -18.29
C ILE A 84 -14.51 -2.70 -18.83
N SER A 85 -15.71 -2.17 -19.02
CA SER A 85 -16.87 -2.91 -19.52
C SER A 85 -17.61 -2.16 -20.63
N GLY A 86 -18.33 -2.89 -21.45
CA GLY A 86 -19.11 -2.33 -22.54
C GLY A 86 -19.50 -3.42 -23.54
N ASP A 87 -20.33 -3.07 -24.51
CA ASP A 87 -20.72 -3.97 -25.60
C ASP A 87 -19.65 -4.02 -26.69
N TYR A 88 -18.45 -4.49 -26.29
CA TYR A 88 -17.29 -4.63 -27.15
C TYR A 88 -16.67 -6.03 -27.02
N PRO A 89 -16.03 -6.53 -28.09
CA PRO A 89 -15.20 -7.72 -27.99
C PRO A 89 -14.09 -7.52 -26.93
N VAL A 90 -13.75 -8.58 -26.20
CA VAL A 90 -12.68 -8.52 -25.16
C VAL A 90 -11.37 -7.96 -25.70
N LYS A 91 -11.05 -8.27 -26.96
CA LYS A 91 -9.89 -7.69 -27.65
C LYS A 91 -9.91 -6.16 -27.66
N LYS A 92 -11.07 -5.55 -27.94
CA LYS A 92 -11.18 -4.09 -27.98
C LYS A 92 -11.12 -3.48 -26.58
N LEU A 93 -11.73 -4.17 -25.60
CA LEU A 93 -11.60 -3.77 -24.19
C LEU A 93 -10.15 -3.84 -23.70
N LYS A 94 -9.39 -4.83 -24.19
CA LYS A 94 -7.96 -4.95 -23.90
C LYS A 94 -7.15 -3.77 -24.48
N GLU A 95 -7.41 -3.37 -25.72
CA GLU A 95 -6.75 -2.20 -26.35
C GLU A 95 -6.99 -0.91 -25.51
N TYR A 96 -8.20 -0.73 -24.96
CA TYR A 96 -8.47 0.37 -24.03
C TYR A 96 -7.74 0.20 -22.69
N GLY A 97 -7.57 -1.05 -22.24
CA GLY A 97 -6.80 -1.39 -21.05
C GLY A 97 -5.31 -1.06 -21.23
N GLU A 98 -4.72 -1.46 -22.33
CA GLU A 98 -3.32 -1.16 -22.68
C GLU A 98 -3.04 0.36 -22.75
N TYR A 99 -3.99 1.12 -23.28
CA TYR A 99 -3.87 2.59 -23.26
C TYR A 99 -3.84 3.15 -21.83
N LEU A 100 -4.71 2.64 -20.94
CA LEU A 100 -4.73 3.08 -19.54
C LEU A 100 -3.50 2.58 -18.77
N GLU A 101 -3.02 1.38 -19.05
CA GLU A 101 -1.78 0.82 -18.49
C GLU A 101 -0.61 1.76 -18.78
N ASP A 102 -0.39 2.11 -20.06
CA ASP A 102 0.66 3.02 -20.49
C ASP A 102 0.58 4.39 -19.77
N GLU A 103 -0.59 4.99 -19.71
CA GLU A 103 -0.78 6.30 -19.07
C GLU A 103 -0.59 6.24 -17.54
N ILE A 104 -1.03 5.17 -16.88
CA ILE A 104 -0.94 5.00 -15.44
C ILE A 104 0.48 4.62 -15.01
N GLU A 105 1.19 3.77 -15.77
CA GLU A 105 2.56 3.38 -15.47
C GLU A 105 3.57 4.53 -15.60
N ASN A 106 3.23 5.58 -16.35
CA ASN A 106 4.02 6.80 -16.42
C ASN A 106 4.04 7.60 -15.09
N LEU A 107 3.16 7.28 -14.14
CA LEU A 107 3.17 7.91 -12.81
C LEU A 107 4.33 7.37 -11.96
N SER A 108 5.08 8.27 -11.34
CA SER A 108 6.24 7.91 -10.48
C SER A 108 5.87 7.10 -9.24
N GLU A 109 4.60 7.12 -8.85
CA GLU A 109 4.04 6.40 -7.72
C GLU A 109 3.68 4.95 -8.04
N ILE A 110 3.51 4.63 -9.31
CA ILE A 110 3.06 3.31 -9.77
C ILE A 110 4.25 2.42 -10.12
N LYS A 111 4.17 1.18 -9.70
CA LYS A 111 5.15 0.13 -10.00
C LYS A 111 4.80 -0.56 -11.31
N GLN A 112 3.54 -1.01 -11.41
CA GLN A 112 3.06 -1.85 -12.50
C GLN A 112 1.53 -1.85 -12.54
N VAL A 113 0.99 -2.08 -13.73
CA VAL A 113 -0.44 -2.31 -13.95
C VAL A 113 -0.61 -3.65 -14.63
N ASP A 114 -1.33 -4.59 -14.02
CA ASP A 114 -1.57 -5.92 -14.60
C ASP A 114 -2.95 -5.98 -15.24
N ILE A 115 -3.01 -6.36 -16.51
CA ILE A 115 -4.27 -6.59 -17.23
C ILE A 115 -4.78 -8.00 -16.96
N ARG A 116 -6.00 -8.15 -16.46
CA ARG A 116 -6.67 -9.43 -16.21
C ARG A 116 -7.97 -9.56 -16.98
N GLY A 117 -8.39 -10.81 -17.22
CA GLY A 117 -9.65 -11.11 -17.91
C GLY A 117 -9.56 -11.04 -19.43
N ALA A 118 -8.43 -10.60 -20.00
CA ALA A 118 -8.13 -10.65 -21.42
C ALA A 118 -7.03 -11.68 -21.70
N GLN A 119 -7.13 -12.31 -22.88
CA GLN A 119 -6.08 -13.21 -23.35
C GLN A 119 -4.97 -12.42 -24.04
N GLU A 120 -3.74 -12.86 -23.83
CA GLU A 120 -2.62 -12.39 -24.62
C GLU A 120 -2.62 -13.06 -25.99
N ARG A 121 -2.07 -12.39 -26.97
CA ARG A 121 -1.82 -12.97 -28.27
C ARG A 121 -0.42 -13.54 -28.33
N GLU A 122 -0.31 -14.67 -28.99
CA GLU A 122 0.95 -15.30 -29.37
C GLU A 122 0.96 -15.58 -30.85
N VAL A 123 2.16 -15.69 -31.39
CA VAL A 123 2.36 -16.16 -32.76
C VAL A 123 2.68 -17.66 -32.70
N GLU A 124 1.76 -18.49 -33.16
CA GLU A 124 1.98 -19.91 -33.30
C GLU A 124 2.70 -20.19 -34.62
N VAL A 125 3.89 -20.79 -34.53
CA VAL A 125 4.66 -21.27 -35.68
C VAL A 125 4.59 -22.79 -35.68
N ALA A 126 3.58 -23.34 -36.35
CA ALA A 126 3.36 -24.78 -36.45
C ALA A 126 4.24 -25.35 -37.56
N VAL A 127 5.36 -25.97 -37.21
CA VAL A 127 6.32 -26.55 -38.15
C VAL A 127 5.91 -27.93 -38.58
N ASP A 128 6.10 -28.24 -39.87
CA ASP A 128 5.89 -29.55 -40.45
C ASP A 128 7.19 -30.36 -40.40
N ILE A 129 7.23 -31.39 -39.56
CA ILE A 129 8.41 -32.22 -39.32
C ILE A 129 8.91 -32.88 -40.61
N TYR A 130 8.00 -33.32 -41.49
CA TYR A 130 8.39 -33.98 -42.74
C TYR A 130 9.06 -33.00 -43.69
N LYS A 131 8.58 -31.79 -43.80
CA LYS A 131 9.20 -30.71 -44.58
C LYS A 131 10.54 -30.28 -44.02
N MET A 132 10.67 -30.20 -42.69
CA MET A 132 11.93 -29.94 -42.01
C MET A 132 12.97 -31.02 -42.30
N MET A 133 12.60 -32.29 -42.22
CA MET A 133 13.48 -33.42 -42.51
C MET A 133 13.91 -33.42 -43.98
N ALA A 134 13.00 -33.17 -44.91
CA ALA A 134 13.29 -33.07 -46.34
C ALA A 134 14.26 -31.95 -46.65
N ALA A 135 14.13 -30.81 -45.95
CA ALA A 135 14.99 -29.64 -46.09
C ALA A 135 16.26 -29.69 -45.22
N LYS A 136 16.45 -30.74 -44.41
CA LYS A 136 17.54 -30.87 -43.41
C LYS A 136 17.65 -29.66 -42.50
N ILE A 137 16.52 -29.25 -41.95
CA ILE A 137 16.39 -28.13 -41.02
C ILE A 137 16.08 -28.69 -39.64
N SER A 138 16.76 -28.16 -38.59
CA SER A 138 16.49 -28.48 -37.18
C SER A 138 15.55 -27.44 -36.55
N PHE A 139 14.97 -27.74 -35.40
CA PHE A 139 14.23 -26.75 -34.60
C PHE A 139 15.13 -25.56 -34.23
N GLN A 140 16.42 -25.84 -33.95
CA GLN A 140 17.39 -24.80 -33.62
C GLN A 140 17.60 -23.81 -34.74
N ASP A 141 17.60 -24.28 -36.03
CA ASP A 141 17.69 -23.39 -37.17
C ASP A 141 16.49 -22.46 -37.28
N VAL A 142 15.27 -22.98 -36.97
CA VAL A 142 14.03 -22.19 -36.95
C VAL A 142 14.06 -21.13 -35.84
N ILE A 143 14.39 -21.55 -34.60
CA ILE A 143 14.50 -20.64 -33.46
C ILE A 143 15.57 -19.57 -33.71
N GLY A 144 16.73 -19.97 -34.20
CA GLY A 144 17.81 -19.05 -34.57
C GLY A 144 17.40 -18.02 -35.61
N ALA A 145 16.66 -18.47 -36.65
CA ALA A 145 16.17 -17.55 -37.69
C ALA A 145 15.18 -16.52 -37.14
N ILE A 146 14.25 -16.95 -36.24
CA ILE A 146 13.27 -16.05 -35.63
C ILE A 146 13.99 -15.06 -34.71
N ASN A 147 14.87 -15.52 -33.83
CA ASN A 147 15.60 -14.67 -32.89
C ASN A 147 16.49 -13.63 -33.61
N ASN A 148 17.20 -14.07 -34.63
CA ASN A 148 18.07 -13.18 -35.39
C ASN A 148 17.29 -12.19 -36.27
N GLY A 149 16.10 -12.57 -36.74
CA GLY A 149 15.26 -11.71 -37.56
C GLY A 149 14.46 -10.68 -36.76
N ASN A 150 14.13 -11.00 -35.51
CA ASN A 150 13.34 -10.14 -34.62
C ASN A 150 14.22 -9.21 -33.75
N VAL A 151 15.21 -8.60 -34.35
CA VAL A 151 16.14 -7.69 -33.65
C VAL A 151 16.20 -6.36 -34.35
N THR A 152 15.82 -5.30 -33.65
CA THR A 152 16.06 -3.92 -34.11
C THR A 152 17.47 -3.50 -33.68
N MET A 153 18.34 -3.23 -34.66
CA MET A 153 19.72 -2.85 -34.40
C MET A 153 20.11 -1.57 -35.12
N SER A 154 21.06 -0.82 -34.54
CA SER A 154 21.69 0.29 -35.20
C SER A 154 22.79 -0.23 -36.13
N ALA A 155 22.67 0.06 -37.43
CA ALA A 155 23.66 -0.33 -38.44
C ALA A 155 24.77 0.73 -38.63
N GLY A 156 24.95 1.62 -37.65
CA GLY A 156 25.96 2.66 -37.67
C GLY A 156 25.47 4.00 -38.25
N ASN A 157 26.42 4.89 -38.54
CA ASN A 157 26.13 6.23 -39.02
C ASN A 157 26.78 6.45 -40.37
N PHE A 158 26.11 7.16 -41.26
CA PHE A 158 26.71 7.61 -42.50
C PHE A 158 26.57 9.14 -42.67
N ILE A 159 27.46 9.74 -43.41
CA ILE A 159 27.43 11.17 -43.67
C ILE A 159 26.97 11.39 -45.10
N THR A 160 25.87 12.12 -45.28
CA THR A 160 25.40 12.54 -46.58
C THR A 160 25.05 14.02 -46.54
N SER A 161 25.47 14.77 -47.56
CA SER A 161 25.26 16.23 -47.67
C SER A 161 25.72 17.00 -46.43
N GLY A 162 26.81 16.57 -45.74
CA GLY A 162 27.33 17.19 -44.52
C GLY A 162 26.55 16.89 -43.22
N GLN A 163 25.50 16.07 -43.28
CA GLN A 163 24.72 15.66 -42.11
C GLN A 163 25.02 14.21 -41.76
N ARG A 164 25.21 13.95 -40.45
CA ARG A 164 25.33 12.59 -39.92
C ARG A 164 23.92 12.00 -39.72
N ARG A 165 23.68 10.85 -40.33
CA ARG A 165 22.43 10.10 -40.20
C ARG A 165 22.72 8.71 -39.68
N THR A 166 21.88 8.26 -38.72
CA THR A 166 21.94 6.89 -38.17
C THR A 166 21.09 5.97 -39.05
N ILE A 167 21.66 4.85 -39.45
CA ILE A 167 20.91 3.76 -40.06
C ILE A 167 20.39 2.85 -38.95
N ARG A 168 19.09 2.59 -38.96
CA ARG A 168 18.45 1.61 -38.07
C ARG A 168 17.81 0.53 -38.94
N VAL A 169 18.12 -0.72 -38.65
CA VAL A 169 17.42 -1.89 -39.21
C VAL A 169 16.30 -2.21 -38.27
N LEU A 170 15.05 -2.08 -38.73
CA LEU A 170 13.87 -2.43 -37.96
C LEU A 170 13.57 -3.92 -38.19
N GLY A 171 13.80 -4.75 -37.18
CA GLY A 171 13.52 -6.18 -37.21
C GLY A 171 12.31 -6.57 -36.38
N GLU A 172 11.61 -5.60 -35.79
CA GLU A 172 10.40 -5.86 -34.98
C GLU A 172 9.28 -6.45 -35.84
N ILE A 173 8.71 -7.56 -35.38
CA ILE A 173 7.69 -8.30 -36.09
C ILE A 173 6.32 -7.75 -35.69
N ASN A 174 5.63 -7.13 -36.63
CA ASN A 174 4.30 -6.54 -36.41
C ASN A 174 3.15 -7.44 -36.91
N SER A 175 3.44 -8.39 -37.78
CA SER A 175 2.43 -9.30 -38.34
C SER A 175 2.98 -10.72 -38.58
N PRO A 176 2.14 -11.76 -38.58
CA PRO A 176 2.56 -13.12 -38.95
C PRO A 176 3.18 -13.19 -40.37
N ALA A 177 2.73 -12.33 -41.27
CA ALA A 177 3.25 -12.28 -42.64
C ALA A 177 4.72 -11.87 -42.70
N ASP A 178 5.21 -11.10 -41.71
CA ASP A 178 6.62 -10.71 -41.63
C ASP A 178 7.49 -11.93 -41.38
N LEU A 179 7.03 -12.85 -40.50
CA LEU A 179 7.71 -14.12 -40.19
C LEU A 179 7.75 -15.09 -41.39
N GLU A 180 6.72 -15.09 -42.21
CA GLU A 180 6.61 -16.01 -43.35
C GLU A 180 7.84 -15.91 -44.28
N ASN A 181 8.41 -14.72 -44.39
CA ASN A 181 9.52 -14.43 -45.27
C ASN A 181 10.91 -14.57 -44.64
N PHE A 182 10.99 -15.03 -43.39
CA PHE A 182 12.27 -15.28 -42.74
C PHE A 182 12.97 -16.46 -43.39
N VAL A 183 14.26 -16.26 -43.70
CA VAL A 183 15.14 -17.29 -44.26
C VAL A 183 15.65 -18.14 -43.12
N VAL A 184 15.20 -19.39 -43.05
CA VAL A 184 15.64 -20.34 -42.01
C VAL A 184 16.99 -20.94 -42.36
N LYS A 185 17.20 -21.26 -43.64
CA LYS A 185 18.44 -21.84 -44.13
C LYS A 185 18.64 -21.48 -45.60
N SER A 186 19.87 -21.32 -46.02
CA SER A 186 20.23 -21.16 -47.48
C SER A 186 21.13 -22.31 -47.87
N ASP A 187 20.68 -23.15 -48.81
CA ASP A 187 21.47 -24.21 -49.38
C ASP A 187 21.76 -23.89 -50.86
N ASN A 188 23.03 -23.83 -51.23
CA ASN A 188 23.48 -23.55 -52.60
C ASN A 188 22.79 -22.34 -53.24
N ASN A 189 22.70 -21.22 -52.55
CA ASN A 189 22.02 -19.99 -52.98
C ASN A 189 20.47 -20.10 -53.11
N ASN A 190 19.88 -21.17 -52.65
CA ASN A 190 18.42 -21.34 -52.57
C ASN A 190 17.93 -21.10 -51.14
N PRO A 191 17.30 -19.96 -50.83
CA PRO A 191 16.78 -19.67 -49.50
C PRO A 191 15.51 -20.49 -49.20
N ILE A 192 15.50 -21.14 -48.05
CA ILE A 192 14.30 -21.82 -47.52
C ILE A 192 13.65 -20.88 -46.57
N TYR A 193 12.43 -20.44 -46.87
CA TYR A 193 11.64 -19.54 -46.05
C TYR A 193 10.83 -20.29 -45.01
N LEU A 194 10.54 -19.63 -43.92
CA LEU A 194 9.73 -20.21 -42.81
C LEU A 194 8.36 -20.67 -43.30
N LYS A 195 7.70 -19.94 -44.20
CA LYS A 195 6.42 -20.33 -44.84
C LYS A 195 6.48 -21.66 -45.58
N ASN A 196 7.67 -22.11 -46.02
CA ASN A 196 7.81 -23.35 -46.76
C ASN A 196 7.71 -24.58 -45.84
N ILE A 197 8.04 -24.41 -44.55
CA ILE A 197 8.16 -25.50 -43.58
C ILE A 197 7.18 -25.34 -42.39
N ALA A 198 6.53 -24.18 -42.22
CA ALA A 198 5.64 -23.89 -41.11
C ALA A 198 4.36 -23.18 -41.58
N VAL A 199 3.32 -23.29 -40.76
CA VAL A 199 2.11 -22.47 -40.85
C VAL A 199 2.18 -21.47 -39.70
N ILE A 200 2.05 -20.18 -40.00
CA ILE A 200 2.20 -19.11 -39.05
C ILE A 200 0.86 -18.40 -38.91
N LYS A 201 0.39 -18.26 -37.68
CA LYS A 201 -0.88 -17.59 -37.39
C LYS A 201 -0.86 -16.95 -36.00
N PHE A 202 -1.66 -15.90 -35.81
CA PHE A 202 -1.97 -15.44 -34.47
C PHE A 202 -2.91 -16.44 -33.78
N LYS A 203 -2.57 -16.75 -32.54
CA LYS A 203 -3.40 -17.53 -31.61
C LYS A 203 -3.56 -16.78 -30.31
N GLU A 204 -4.67 -16.94 -29.67
CA GLU A 204 -4.83 -16.48 -28.29
C GLU A 204 -4.21 -17.50 -27.35
N LYS A 205 -3.40 -17.06 -26.40
CA LYS A 205 -2.88 -17.91 -25.32
C LYS A 205 -4.02 -18.56 -24.57
N GLU A 206 -3.75 -19.68 -23.94
CA GLU A 206 -4.71 -20.31 -23.04
C GLU A 206 -5.14 -19.34 -21.95
N ARG A 207 -6.45 -19.31 -21.68
CA ARG A 207 -7.02 -18.36 -20.73
C ARG A 207 -6.70 -18.79 -19.31
N THR A 208 -5.92 -17.98 -18.61
CA THR A 208 -5.51 -18.20 -17.21
C THR A 208 -6.35 -17.41 -16.21
N THR A 209 -6.96 -16.27 -16.64
CA THR A 209 -7.72 -15.39 -15.78
C THR A 209 -9.10 -15.06 -16.34
N TYR A 210 -10.06 -14.89 -15.43
CA TYR A 210 -11.43 -14.50 -15.78
C TYR A 210 -11.85 -13.32 -14.90
N ALA A 211 -12.29 -12.22 -15.53
CA ALA A 211 -12.85 -11.08 -14.84
C ALA A 211 -14.31 -10.87 -15.25
N ARG A 212 -15.18 -10.67 -14.25
CA ARG A 212 -16.59 -10.37 -14.47
C ARG A 212 -17.08 -9.36 -13.43
N GLU A 213 -17.93 -8.46 -13.89
CA GLU A 213 -18.62 -7.50 -13.06
C GLU A 213 -20.11 -7.56 -13.39
N PHE A 214 -20.96 -7.75 -12.39
CA PHE A 214 -22.42 -7.95 -12.56
C PHE A 214 -22.79 -8.97 -13.64
N GLY A 215 -22.03 -10.06 -13.74
CA GLY A 215 -22.24 -11.12 -14.73
C GLY A 215 -21.69 -10.84 -16.13
N GLN A 216 -21.31 -9.61 -16.44
CA GLN A 216 -20.71 -9.23 -17.73
C GLN A 216 -19.19 -9.47 -17.70
N ARG A 217 -18.62 -9.78 -18.86
CA ARG A 217 -17.16 -9.90 -19.00
C ARG A 217 -16.55 -8.50 -18.97
N VAL A 218 -15.49 -8.35 -18.20
CA VAL A 218 -14.73 -7.10 -18.11
C VAL A 218 -13.24 -7.37 -18.33
N VAL A 219 -12.51 -6.35 -18.73
CA VAL A 219 -11.07 -6.29 -18.61
C VAL A 219 -10.76 -5.51 -17.35
N MET A 220 -9.97 -6.08 -16.46
CA MET A 220 -9.61 -5.49 -15.17
C MET A 220 -8.13 -5.14 -15.14
N LEU A 221 -7.82 -3.94 -14.69
CA LEU A 221 -6.46 -3.50 -14.45
C LEU A 221 -6.22 -3.50 -12.93
N ASP A 222 -5.22 -4.23 -12.50
CA ASP A 222 -4.74 -4.25 -11.12
C ASP A 222 -3.58 -3.26 -11.02
N VAL A 223 -3.82 -2.14 -10.35
CA VAL A 223 -2.81 -1.07 -10.23
C VAL A 223 -2.01 -1.25 -8.96
N LYS A 224 -0.69 -1.47 -9.09
CA LYS A 224 0.25 -1.68 -8.00
C LYS A 224 1.11 -0.43 -7.79
N LYS A 225 1.31 -0.02 -6.54
CA LYS A 225 2.16 1.13 -6.22
C LYS A 225 3.58 0.73 -5.84
N ARG A 226 4.53 1.65 -5.98
CA ARG A 226 5.88 1.49 -5.44
C ARG A 226 5.88 1.62 -3.92
N ALA A 227 6.79 0.90 -3.25
CA ALA A 227 7.00 1.04 -1.81
C ALA A 227 7.27 2.51 -1.42
N GLY A 228 6.84 2.91 -0.24
CA GLY A 228 7.07 4.26 0.29
C GLY A 228 6.28 5.40 -0.38
N LYS A 229 5.53 5.16 -1.47
CA LYS A 229 4.75 6.21 -2.16
C LYS A 229 3.36 6.38 -1.54
N ASN A 230 2.86 7.61 -1.62
CA ASN A 230 1.54 7.98 -1.09
C ASN A 230 0.42 7.39 -1.95
N MET A 231 -0.35 6.48 -1.37
CA MET A 231 -1.44 5.75 -2.03
C MET A 231 -2.61 6.67 -2.42
N VAL A 232 -2.98 7.60 -1.54
CA VAL A 232 -4.12 8.51 -1.79
C VAL A 232 -3.80 9.44 -2.94
N ALA A 233 -2.61 10.05 -2.94
CA ALA A 233 -2.17 10.92 -4.04
C ALA A 233 -2.05 10.17 -5.37
N ALA A 234 -1.61 8.90 -5.35
CA ALA A 234 -1.57 8.06 -6.54
C ALA A 234 -2.98 7.79 -7.09
N ALA A 235 -3.91 7.40 -6.21
CA ALA A 235 -5.30 7.13 -6.60
C ALA A 235 -5.99 8.37 -7.19
N ASP A 236 -5.76 9.56 -6.62
CA ASP A 236 -6.31 10.80 -7.14
C ASP A 236 -5.79 11.13 -8.55
N LYS A 237 -4.48 10.94 -8.79
CA LYS A 237 -3.90 11.11 -10.14
C LYS A 237 -4.49 10.12 -11.14
N ILE A 238 -4.69 8.87 -10.72
CA ILE A 238 -5.33 7.86 -11.56
C ILE A 238 -6.77 8.26 -11.92
N LYS A 239 -7.55 8.74 -10.94
CA LYS A 239 -8.93 9.21 -11.19
C LYS A 239 -8.96 10.33 -12.24
N VAL A 240 -8.01 11.27 -12.20
CA VAL A 240 -7.88 12.33 -13.21
C VAL A 240 -7.56 11.75 -14.59
N ILE A 241 -6.67 10.75 -14.68
CA ILE A 241 -6.38 10.07 -15.96
C ILE A 241 -7.63 9.37 -16.50
N LEU A 242 -8.39 8.67 -15.63
CA LEU A 242 -9.62 7.99 -16.04
C LEU A 242 -10.70 8.96 -16.56
N GLU A 243 -10.89 10.09 -15.91
CA GLU A 243 -11.81 11.14 -16.38
C GLU A 243 -11.38 11.69 -17.73
N LYS A 244 -10.10 12.04 -17.88
CA LYS A 244 -9.56 12.51 -19.16
C LYS A 244 -9.70 11.46 -20.27
N ALA A 245 -9.39 10.20 -19.99
CA ALA A 245 -9.54 9.13 -20.97
C ALA A 245 -11.01 8.92 -21.38
N LYS A 246 -11.94 9.04 -20.43
CA LYS A 246 -13.38 8.94 -20.69
C LYS A 246 -13.91 10.07 -21.58
N ASP A 247 -13.39 11.29 -21.41
CA ASP A 247 -13.87 12.45 -22.11
C ASP A 247 -13.23 12.62 -23.50
N GLU A 248 -11.93 12.29 -23.63
CA GLU A 248 -11.14 12.59 -24.83
C GLU A 248 -10.89 11.37 -25.74
N VAL A 249 -10.83 10.16 -25.17
CA VAL A 249 -10.31 8.97 -25.89
C VAL A 249 -11.37 7.89 -26.06
N PHE A 250 -12.20 7.67 -25.05
CA PHE A 250 -13.09 6.53 -25.00
C PHE A 250 -14.50 6.85 -25.52
N PRO A 251 -15.15 5.89 -26.17
CA PRO A 251 -16.53 6.06 -26.59
C PRO A 251 -17.47 6.13 -25.38
N SER A 252 -18.54 6.91 -25.50
CA SER A 252 -19.49 7.21 -24.42
C SER A 252 -20.24 5.99 -23.85
N ASN A 253 -20.28 4.87 -24.58
CA ASN A 253 -20.88 3.61 -24.13
C ASN A 253 -19.89 2.69 -23.39
N LEU A 254 -18.61 3.05 -23.28
CA LEU A 254 -17.62 2.35 -22.45
C LEU A 254 -17.84 2.75 -20.98
N LYS A 255 -17.91 1.74 -20.11
CA LYS A 255 -18.06 1.95 -18.67
C LYS A 255 -16.73 1.67 -17.99
N LEU A 256 -16.25 2.64 -17.22
CA LEU A 256 -15.12 2.51 -16.33
C LEU A 256 -15.64 2.50 -14.89
N THR A 257 -15.34 1.45 -14.15
CA THR A 257 -15.69 1.33 -12.73
C THR A 257 -14.42 1.06 -11.91
N ILE A 258 -14.30 1.74 -10.77
CA ILE A 258 -13.21 1.50 -9.83
C ILE A 258 -13.74 0.56 -8.75
N SER A 259 -13.02 -0.51 -8.51
CA SER A 259 -13.30 -1.45 -7.41
C SER A 259 -12.06 -1.60 -6.53
N ASN A 260 -12.27 -2.11 -5.30
CA ASN A 260 -11.20 -2.32 -4.33
C ASN A 260 -10.32 -1.06 -4.06
N ASP A 261 -10.91 0.14 -4.10
CA ASP A 261 -10.18 1.39 -3.84
C ASP A 261 -9.72 1.45 -2.38
N GLN A 262 -8.44 1.16 -2.15
CA GLN A 262 -7.82 1.21 -0.83
C GLN A 262 -7.66 2.64 -0.34
N SER A 263 -7.55 3.62 -1.25
CA SER A 263 -7.44 5.04 -0.89
C SER A 263 -8.72 5.54 -0.22
N SER A 264 -9.87 5.19 -0.76
CA SER A 264 -11.17 5.53 -0.17
C SER A 264 -11.38 4.89 1.21
N LYS A 265 -10.90 3.64 1.39
CA LYS A 265 -10.92 2.98 2.71
C LYS A 265 -10.04 3.71 3.72
N THR A 266 -8.83 4.11 3.31
CA THR A 266 -7.90 4.83 4.18
C THR A 266 -8.44 6.20 4.57
N ILE A 267 -9.00 6.96 3.63
CA ILE A 267 -9.67 8.24 3.92
C ILE A 267 -10.82 8.02 4.91
N GLY A 268 -11.66 7.01 4.66
CA GLY A 268 -12.75 6.66 5.57
C GLY A 268 -12.28 6.34 6.99
N GLN A 269 -11.16 5.64 7.14
CA GLN A 269 -10.57 5.35 8.47
C GLN A 269 -10.07 6.62 9.18
N VAL A 270 -9.50 7.58 8.45
CA VAL A 270 -9.10 8.89 9.00
C VAL A 270 -10.32 9.69 9.43
N ASP A 271 -11.37 9.71 8.62
CA ASP A 271 -12.64 10.37 8.96
C ASP A 271 -13.27 9.72 10.20
N ASP A 272 -13.19 8.38 10.33
CA ASP A 272 -13.63 7.66 11.52
C ASP A 272 -12.83 8.09 12.76
N LEU A 273 -11.51 8.22 12.64
CA LEU A 273 -10.68 8.69 13.75
C LEU A 273 -11.10 10.10 14.20
N VAL A 274 -11.27 11.05 13.27
CA VAL A 274 -11.69 12.43 13.58
C VAL A 274 -13.08 12.43 14.25
N ASN A 275 -14.01 11.68 13.69
CA ASN A 275 -15.38 11.58 14.27
C ASN A 275 -15.36 10.95 15.68
N ASN A 276 -14.54 9.93 15.89
CA ASN A 276 -14.40 9.28 17.21
C ASN A 276 -13.77 10.23 18.23
N ILE A 277 -12.78 11.04 17.81
CA ILE A 277 -12.20 12.08 18.68
C ILE A 277 -13.28 13.10 19.07
N LEU A 278 -14.02 13.65 18.11
CA LEU A 278 -15.07 14.63 18.38
C LEU A 278 -16.18 14.04 19.28
N PHE A 279 -16.63 12.83 18.98
CA PHE A 279 -17.64 12.15 19.81
C PHE A 279 -17.11 11.86 21.22
N GLY A 280 -15.87 11.39 21.35
CA GLY A 280 -15.21 11.15 22.62
C GLY A 280 -15.13 12.42 23.47
N ILE A 281 -14.73 13.55 22.87
CA ILE A 281 -14.68 14.87 23.56
C ILE A 281 -16.07 15.24 24.08
N ILE A 282 -17.10 15.17 23.23
CA ILE A 282 -18.46 15.53 23.59
C ILE A 282 -18.98 14.65 24.74
N LEU A 283 -18.75 13.34 24.66
CA LEU A 283 -19.19 12.40 25.68
C LEU A 283 -18.48 12.66 27.02
N VAL A 284 -17.17 12.80 27.00
CA VAL A 284 -16.36 13.06 28.21
C VAL A 284 -16.73 14.40 28.85
N VAL A 285 -16.82 15.47 28.04
CA VAL A 285 -17.24 16.78 28.55
C VAL A 285 -18.64 16.72 29.15
N SER A 286 -19.55 15.97 28.51
CA SER A 286 -20.92 15.80 29.03
C SER A 286 -20.96 15.10 30.43
N VAL A 287 -20.17 14.03 30.57
CA VAL A 287 -20.08 13.30 31.87
C VAL A 287 -19.42 14.17 32.91
N LEU A 288 -18.26 14.79 32.58
CA LEU A 288 -17.52 15.64 33.53
C LEU A 288 -18.29 16.92 33.93
N MET A 289 -19.11 17.45 33.03
CA MET A 289 -19.96 18.59 33.30
C MET A 289 -20.92 18.31 34.43
N PHE A 290 -21.37 17.05 34.59
CA PHE A 290 -22.25 16.63 35.67
C PHE A 290 -21.54 16.66 37.04
N PHE A 291 -20.23 16.29 37.09
CA PHE A 291 -19.47 16.18 38.35
C PHE A 291 -18.67 17.44 38.69
N LEU A 292 -18.02 18.06 37.70
CA LEU A 292 -17.06 19.14 37.88
C LEU A 292 -17.54 20.51 37.38
N GLY A 293 -18.75 20.56 36.78
CA GLY A 293 -19.27 21.76 36.15
C GLY A 293 -18.69 22.04 34.76
N PHE A 294 -19.38 22.90 33.99
CA PHE A 294 -19.10 23.13 32.58
C PHE A 294 -17.67 23.63 32.31
N LYS A 295 -17.19 24.60 33.09
CA LYS A 295 -15.87 25.22 32.87
C LYS A 295 -14.71 24.23 33.06
N ASN A 296 -14.81 23.44 34.16
CA ASN A 296 -13.76 22.46 34.50
C ASN A 296 -13.78 21.28 33.55
N ALA A 297 -14.95 20.83 33.09
CA ALA A 297 -15.09 19.79 32.07
C ALA A 297 -14.45 20.18 30.73
N LEU A 298 -14.50 21.44 30.35
CA LEU A 298 -13.85 21.94 29.12
C LEU A 298 -12.34 21.81 29.14
N PHE A 299 -11.67 21.95 30.28
CA PHE A 299 -10.21 21.78 30.35
C PHE A 299 -9.78 20.37 30.01
N VAL A 300 -10.48 19.37 30.56
CA VAL A 300 -10.23 17.95 30.21
C VAL A 300 -10.59 17.70 28.73
N GLY A 301 -11.73 18.25 28.29
CA GLY A 301 -12.15 18.12 26.89
C GLY A 301 -11.12 18.67 25.90
N PHE A 302 -10.43 19.77 26.24
CA PHE A 302 -9.40 20.36 25.43
C PHE A 302 -8.07 19.58 25.48
N ALA A 303 -7.79 18.88 26.56
CA ALA A 303 -6.60 18.04 26.69
C ALA A 303 -6.58 16.87 25.69
N ILE A 304 -7.78 16.35 25.31
CA ILE A 304 -7.90 15.23 24.36
C ILE A 304 -7.29 15.58 22.99
N PRO A 305 -7.77 16.61 22.27
CA PRO A 305 -7.19 16.97 20.98
C PRO A 305 -5.72 17.38 21.09
N MET A 306 -5.30 18.07 22.16
CA MET A 306 -3.91 18.41 22.36
C MET A 306 -3.00 17.20 22.47
N SER A 307 -3.42 16.17 23.22
CA SER A 307 -2.67 14.91 23.34
C SER A 307 -2.62 14.16 22.01
N MET A 308 -3.71 14.15 21.25
CA MET A 308 -3.75 13.50 19.94
C MET A 308 -2.87 14.22 18.91
N PHE A 309 -2.92 15.55 18.83
CA PHE A 309 -2.03 16.31 17.95
C PHE A 309 -0.56 16.13 18.31
N MET A 310 -0.23 16.12 19.60
CA MET A 310 1.12 15.85 20.07
C MET A 310 1.59 14.44 19.67
N SER A 311 0.72 13.46 19.79
CA SER A 311 1.00 12.07 19.39
C SER A 311 1.27 11.97 17.89
N LEU A 312 0.43 12.58 17.07
CA LEU A 312 0.60 12.61 15.61
C LEU A 312 1.90 13.33 15.22
N MET A 313 2.23 14.43 15.90
CA MET A 313 3.48 15.16 15.67
C MET A 313 4.70 14.29 16.00
N ILE A 314 4.69 13.58 17.14
CA ILE A 314 5.79 12.68 17.53
C ILE A 314 5.92 11.52 16.55
N LEU A 315 4.82 10.85 16.16
CA LEU A 315 4.84 9.76 15.19
C LEU A 315 5.38 10.22 13.83
N SER A 316 4.96 11.41 13.38
CA SER A 316 5.47 12.00 12.14
C SER A 316 6.96 12.32 12.22
N TYR A 317 7.43 12.85 13.36
CA TYR A 317 8.85 13.16 13.59
C TYR A 317 9.72 11.90 13.61
N LEU A 318 9.20 10.80 14.14
CA LEU A 318 9.85 9.48 14.14
C LEU A 318 9.83 8.79 12.75
N GLY A 319 9.21 9.41 11.75
CA GLY A 319 9.16 8.89 10.39
C GLY A 319 8.05 7.84 10.14
N PHE A 320 7.16 7.62 11.10
CA PHE A 320 6.05 6.69 10.91
C PHE A 320 5.01 7.26 9.94
N THR A 321 4.68 6.47 8.93
CA THR A 321 3.58 6.78 8.00
C THR A 321 2.27 6.21 8.51
N MET A 322 1.16 6.93 8.25
CA MET A 322 -0.17 6.44 8.63
C MET A 322 -0.48 5.10 7.97
N ASN A 323 -0.71 4.10 8.77
CA ASN A 323 -1.15 2.77 8.37
C ASN A 323 -2.31 2.31 9.25
N THR A 324 -2.96 1.21 8.88
CA THR A 324 -4.13 0.67 9.60
C THR A 324 -3.83 0.38 11.07
N MET A 325 -2.61 -0.09 11.42
CA MET A 325 -2.25 -0.41 12.80
C MET A 325 -2.04 0.84 13.63
N ILE A 326 -1.43 1.88 13.08
CA ILE A 326 -1.30 3.19 13.74
C ILE A 326 -2.68 3.80 13.96
N LEU A 327 -3.56 3.80 12.96
CA LEU A 327 -4.94 4.29 13.12
C LEU A 327 -5.71 3.52 14.19
N PHE A 328 -5.58 2.20 14.21
CA PHE A 328 -6.18 1.37 15.25
C PHE A 328 -5.62 1.69 16.64
N GLY A 329 -4.29 1.85 16.76
CA GLY A 329 -3.64 2.28 18.01
C GLY A 329 -4.10 3.66 18.50
N LEU A 330 -4.30 4.61 17.59
CA LEU A 330 -4.83 5.93 17.90
C LEU A 330 -6.27 5.87 18.43
N ILE A 331 -7.12 5.06 17.79
CA ILE A 331 -8.52 4.87 18.22
C ILE A 331 -8.58 4.19 19.60
N MET A 332 -7.79 3.13 19.81
CA MET A 332 -7.69 2.46 21.11
C MET A 332 -7.12 3.40 22.19
N GLY A 333 -6.07 4.12 21.84
CA GLY A 333 -5.42 5.08 22.73
C GLY A 333 -6.34 6.20 23.18
N LEU A 334 -7.27 6.64 22.32
CA LEU A 334 -8.27 7.66 22.65
C LEU A 334 -9.11 7.30 23.90
N GLY A 335 -9.51 6.04 24.02
CA GLY A 335 -10.27 5.58 25.18
C GLY A 335 -9.50 5.62 26.51
N MET A 336 -8.17 5.44 26.44
CA MET A 336 -7.29 5.41 27.62
C MET A 336 -6.67 6.80 27.95
N LEU A 337 -6.65 7.69 26.95
CA LEU A 337 -6.00 8.99 27.03
C LEU A 337 -6.67 9.94 28.03
N VAL A 338 -7.97 9.78 28.20
CA VAL A 338 -8.81 10.67 29.00
C VAL A 338 -8.53 10.55 30.52
N ASP A 339 -8.18 9.35 30.98
CA ASP A 339 -8.04 9.04 32.40
C ASP A 339 -7.01 9.91 33.11
N ASN A 340 -5.83 10.12 32.53
CA ASN A 340 -4.79 10.92 33.12
C ASN A 340 -5.24 12.37 33.36
N GLY A 341 -5.96 12.95 32.40
CA GLY A 341 -6.48 14.31 32.49
C GLY A 341 -7.55 14.48 33.55
N ILE A 342 -8.44 13.50 33.68
CA ILE A 342 -9.53 13.52 34.66
C ILE A 342 -8.96 13.53 36.08
N VAL A 343 -8.05 12.58 36.37
CA VAL A 343 -7.49 12.42 37.72
C VAL A 343 -6.77 13.68 38.19
N VAL A 344 -6.02 14.37 37.28
CA VAL A 344 -5.35 15.64 37.60
C VAL A 344 -6.38 16.72 37.98
N VAL A 345 -7.36 16.93 37.10
CA VAL A 345 -8.37 17.98 37.30
C VAL A 345 -9.22 17.74 38.55
N GLU A 346 -9.63 16.49 38.76
CA GLU A 346 -10.44 16.08 39.90
C GLU A 346 -9.69 16.29 41.21
N ASN A 347 -8.43 15.88 41.33
CA ASN A 347 -7.66 16.03 42.57
C ASN A 347 -7.43 17.50 42.92
N VAL A 348 -7.12 18.34 41.93
CA VAL A 348 -6.96 19.79 42.15
C VAL A 348 -8.30 20.42 42.55
N TYR A 349 -9.41 20.01 41.91
CA TYR A 349 -10.76 20.46 42.28
C TYR A 349 -11.09 20.11 43.72
N ARG A 350 -10.80 18.87 44.14
CA ARG A 350 -11.02 18.38 45.52
C ARG A 350 -10.27 19.23 46.56
N LEU A 351 -8.98 19.55 46.31
CA LEU A 351 -8.18 20.37 47.21
C LEU A 351 -8.70 21.81 47.31
N MET A 352 -9.22 22.36 46.24
CA MET A 352 -9.80 23.71 46.23
C MET A 352 -11.18 23.71 46.94
N ASP A 353 -12.02 22.72 46.69
CA ASP A 353 -13.39 22.68 47.16
C ASP A 353 -13.48 22.25 48.64
N ILE A 354 -12.76 21.17 49.00
CA ILE A 354 -12.82 20.60 50.36
C ILE A 354 -11.86 21.27 51.33
N GLU A 355 -10.61 21.54 50.85
CA GLU A 355 -9.56 22.07 51.74
C GLU A 355 -9.43 23.60 51.64
N GLY A 356 -10.19 24.27 50.77
CA GLY A 356 -10.23 25.70 50.62
C GLY A 356 -8.90 26.34 50.09
N MET A 357 -8.08 25.55 49.43
CA MET A 357 -6.77 26.00 48.95
C MET A 357 -6.86 27.00 47.78
N SER A 358 -5.84 27.86 47.66
CA SER A 358 -5.72 28.73 46.50
C SER A 358 -5.49 27.87 45.26
N ARG A 359 -5.92 28.36 44.08
CA ARG A 359 -5.75 27.65 42.79
C ARG A 359 -4.32 27.18 42.52
N ILE A 360 -3.37 28.04 42.81
CA ILE A 360 -1.94 27.80 42.58
C ILE A 360 -1.41 26.73 43.54
N ASP A 361 -1.78 26.81 44.82
CA ASP A 361 -1.32 25.88 45.84
C ASP A 361 -1.99 24.52 45.66
N ALA A 362 -3.29 24.50 45.37
CA ALA A 362 -4.04 23.27 45.05
C ALA A 362 -3.48 22.56 43.76
N ALA A 363 -3.09 23.35 42.73
CA ALA A 363 -2.46 22.76 41.54
C ALA A 363 -1.08 22.18 41.87
N LYS A 364 -0.24 22.86 42.63
CA LYS A 364 1.11 22.38 43.02
C LYS A 364 1.00 21.10 43.86
N GLN A 365 0.16 21.15 44.93
CA GLN A 365 0.02 20.02 45.81
C GLN A 365 -0.70 18.84 45.13
N GLY A 366 -1.79 19.11 44.42
CA GLY A 366 -2.59 18.08 43.75
C GLY A 366 -1.78 17.31 42.69
N ILE A 367 -0.90 18.00 41.95
CA ILE A 367 -0.02 17.33 40.99
C ILE A 367 1.05 16.51 41.73
N SER A 368 1.66 17.06 42.77
CA SER A 368 2.71 16.34 43.49
C SER A 368 2.20 15.05 44.13
N GLU A 369 0.94 14.99 44.55
CA GLU A 369 0.30 13.81 45.11
C GLU A 369 0.04 12.71 44.08
N ILE A 370 -0.34 13.09 42.83
CA ILE A 370 -0.84 12.13 41.85
C ILE A 370 0.12 11.86 40.71
N ALA A 371 1.15 12.72 40.47
CA ALA A 371 2.06 12.57 39.34
C ALA A 371 2.73 11.18 39.32
N PHE A 372 3.27 10.72 40.46
CA PHE A 372 3.93 9.44 40.54
C PHE A 372 2.97 8.25 40.33
N PRO A 373 1.80 8.17 40.98
CA PRO A 373 0.78 7.17 40.66
C PRO A 373 0.38 7.11 39.19
N ILE A 374 0.15 8.28 38.54
CA ILE A 374 -0.25 8.32 37.12
C ILE A 374 0.89 7.84 36.20
N ILE A 375 2.13 8.23 36.49
CA ILE A 375 3.30 7.76 35.73
C ILE A 375 3.40 6.23 35.81
N ILE A 376 3.27 5.65 37.01
CA ILE A 376 3.33 4.20 37.20
C ILE A 376 2.17 3.51 36.47
N SER A 377 0.95 4.02 36.62
CA SER A 377 -0.24 3.48 35.93
C SER A 377 -0.04 3.48 34.40
N THR A 378 0.38 4.60 33.84
CA THR A 378 0.66 4.71 32.41
C THR A 378 1.78 3.76 31.96
N ALA A 379 2.88 3.68 32.72
CA ALA A 379 3.98 2.77 32.42
C ALA A 379 3.54 1.30 32.46
N THR A 380 2.70 0.94 33.45
CA THR A 380 2.15 -0.43 33.56
C THR A 380 1.24 -0.76 32.37
N THR A 381 0.41 0.20 31.95
CA THR A 381 -0.46 0.03 30.79
C THR A 381 0.35 -0.16 29.51
N VAL A 382 1.38 0.67 29.29
CA VAL A 382 2.30 0.52 28.16
C VAL A 382 3.03 -0.83 28.19
N ALA A 383 3.52 -1.25 29.37
CA ALA A 383 4.22 -2.51 29.54
C ALA A 383 3.36 -3.73 29.16
N ALA A 384 2.03 -3.66 29.35
CA ALA A 384 1.13 -4.72 28.95
C ALA A 384 1.08 -4.93 27.42
N PHE A 385 1.41 -3.93 26.62
CA PHE A 385 1.44 -4.02 25.16
C PHE A 385 2.83 -4.36 24.58
N ILE A 386 3.91 -4.25 25.37
CA ILE A 386 5.29 -4.58 24.88
C ILE A 386 5.38 -6.00 24.28
N PRO A 387 4.76 -7.05 24.84
CA PRO A 387 4.86 -8.39 24.29
C PRO A 387 4.36 -8.50 22.83
N LEU A 388 3.44 -7.64 22.41
CA LEU A 388 2.99 -7.60 21.01
C LEU A 388 4.08 -7.11 20.05
N GLY A 389 4.96 -6.24 20.52
CA GLY A 389 6.09 -5.74 19.74
C GLY A 389 7.29 -6.70 19.70
N LEU A 390 7.27 -7.75 20.54
CA LEU A 390 8.32 -8.79 20.57
C LEU A 390 7.92 -10.07 19.81
N TRP A 391 6.81 -10.04 19.09
CA TRP A 391 6.35 -11.18 18.33
C TRP A 391 7.28 -11.39 17.11
N PRO A 392 7.82 -12.61 16.91
CA PRO A 392 8.76 -12.86 15.81
C PRO A 392 8.06 -12.97 14.45
N GLY A 393 8.82 -12.70 13.38
CA GLY A 393 8.41 -12.87 11.99
C GLY A 393 7.48 -11.76 11.46
N VAL A 394 6.99 -11.92 10.24
CA VAL A 394 6.16 -10.93 9.49
C VAL A 394 4.98 -10.40 10.31
N MET A 395 4.38 -11.24 11.16
CA MET A 395 3.28 -10.83 12.03
C MET A 395 3.76 -9.84 13.10
N GLY A 396 4.97 -10.02 13.63
CA GLY A 396 5.59 -9.10 14.59
C GLY A 396 5.87 -7.74 14.00
N GLU A 397 6.45 -7.68 12.81
CA GLU A 397 6.67 -6.43 12.07
C GLU A 397 5.37 -5.65 11.86
N PHE A 398 4.27 -6.35 11.61
CA PHE A 398 2.97 -5.73 11.45
C PHE A 398 2.40 -5.23 12.77
N MET A 399 2.60 -5.99 13.86
CA MET A 399 2.03 -5.70 15.18
C MET A 399 2.82 -4.66 15.97
N ILE A 400 4.10 -4.42 15.69
CA ILE A 400 4.96 -3.49 16.43
C ILE A 400 4.45 -2.04 16.41
N TYR A 401 3.74 -1.64 15.35
CA TYR A 401 3.16 -0.30 15.23
C TYR A 401 2.11 -0.01 16.30
N LEU A 402 1.42 -1.04 16.82
CA LEU A 402 0.39 -0.87 17.83
C LEU A 402 0.97 -0.45 19.19
N PRO A 403 1.91 -1.20 19.82
CA PRO A 403 2.51 -0.80 21.09
C PRO A 403 3.28 0.52 20.98
N ILE A 404 3.95 0.81 19.87
CA ILE A 404 4.62 2.09 19.64
C ILE A 404 3.60 3.22 19.67
N THR A 405 2.52 3.11 18.89
CA THR A 405 1.47 4.13 18.83
C THR A 405 0.83 4.35 20.19
N LEU A 406 0.48 3.29 20.91
CA LEU A 406 -0.11 3.38 22.26
C LEU A 406 0.87 4.03 23.24
N SER A 407 2.16 3.69 23.18
CA SER A 407 3.19 4.31 24.04
C SER A 407 3.29 5.82 23.79
N VAL A 408 3.28 6.23 22.53
CA VAL A 408 3.33 7.65 22.14
C VAL A 408 2.05 8.38 22.58
N VAL A 409 0.88 7.78 22.37
CA VAL A 409 -0.42 8.38 22.76
C VAL A 409 -0.53 8.52 24.26
N LEU A 410 -0.24 7.47 25.02
CA LEU A 410 -0.30 7.51 26.47
C LEU A 410 0.76 8.41 27.08
N GLY A 411 1.98 8.41 26.52
CA GLY A 411 3.04 9.34 26.92
C GLY A 411 2.69 10.81 26.66
N SER A 412 2.08 11.10 25.51
CA SER A 412 1.56 12.44 25.16
C SER A 412 0.44 12.88 26.10
N SER A 413 -0.48 11.95 26.42
CA SER A 413 -1.55 12.20 27.38
C SER A 413 -1.01 12.52 28.77
N LEU A 414 -0.05 11.74 29.24
CA LEU A 414 0.61 11.96 30.52
C LEU A 414 1.29 13.32 30.56
N PHE A 415 1.99 13.69 29.52
CA PHE A 415 2.64 15.00 29.40
C PHE A 415 1.61 16.14 29.45
N VAL A 416 0.57 16.06 28.64
CA VAL A 416 -0.50 17.08 28.60
C VAL A 416 -1.23 17.15 29.95
N ALA A 417 -1.49 16.03 30.60
CA ALA A 417 -2.17 15.99 31.91
C ALA A 417 -1.32 16.70 32.99
N ILE A 418 -0.03 16.37 33.08
CA ILE A 418 0.85 16.92 34.12
C ILE A 418 1.21 18.38 33.84
N PHE A 419 1.54 18.76 32.62
CA PHE A 419 2.02 20.10 32.31
C PHE A 419 0.90 21.05 31.86
N PHE A 420 0.13 20.66 30.86
CA PHE A 420 -0.86 21.54 30.25
C PHE A 420 -2.09 21.72 31.16
N ASN A 421 -2.70 20.62 31.59
CA ASN A 421 -3.87 20.70 32.48
C ASN A 421 -3.55 21.43 33.79
N SER A 422 -2.37 21.21 34.33
CA SER A 422 -1.89 21.90 35.54
C SER A 422 -1.90 23.38 35.41
N VAL A 423 -1.35 23.91 34.30
CA VAL A 423 -1.33 25.35 34.02
C VAL A 423 -2.75 25.89 33.83
N MET A 424 -3.57 25.16 33.06
CA MET A 424 -4.95 25.58 32.81
C MET A 424 -5.77 25.64 34.09
N VAL A 425 -5.65 24.64 34.95
CA VAL A 425 -6.35 24.58 36.23
C VAL A 425 -5.87 25.67 37.17
N SER A 426 -4.56 25.90 37.29
CA SER A 426 -4.00 26.95 38.17
C SER A 426 -4.46 28.34 37.78
N GLN A 427 -4.73 28.60 36.50
CA GLN A 427 -5.14 29.94 36.03
C GLN A 427 -6.65 30.14 35.97
N PHE A 428 -7.41 29.12 35.55
CA PHE A 428 -8.79 29.29 35.14
C PHE A 428 -9.81 28.53 35.98
N MET A 429 -9.40 27.54 36.82
CA MET A 429 -10.32 26.74 37.59
C MET A 429 -11.05 27.63 38.64
N LYS A 430 -12.33 27.37 38.79
CA LYS A 430 -13.17 28.02 39.81
C LYS A 430 -13.97 26.95 40.49
N THR A 431 -13.99 26.96 41.83
CA THR A 431 -15.02 26.33 42.63
C THR A 431 -16.25 27.23 42.53
N GLU A 432 -17.34 26.75 41.98
CA GLU A 432 -18.58 27.51 41.89
C GLU A 432 -19.36 27.31 43.19
N ASP A 433 -19.52 28.36 43.97
CA ASP A 433 -20.44 28.39 45.14
C ASP A 433 -21.93 28.34 44.72
N THR A 434 -22.23 28.19 43.46
CA THR A 434 -23.59 28.15 42.93
C THR A 434 -23.96 26.71 42.61
N GLU A 435 -24.68 26.03 43.45
CA GLU A 435 -25.43 24.80 43.18
C GLU A 435 -26.32 25.07 41.95
N MET A 436 -25.82 24.71 40.75
CA MET A 436 -26.68 24.68 39.57
C MET A 436 -27.81 23.67 39.90
N PRO A 437 -29.06 24.05 39.75
CA PRO A 437 -30.15 23.13 40.03
C PRO A 437 -30.02 21.90 39.13
N LEU A 438 -30.05 20.72 39.73
CA LEU A 438 -29.84 19.41 39.10
C LEU A 438 -30.56 19.29 37.74
N LYS A 439 -31.76 19.89 37.62
CA LYS A 439 -32.52 19.96 36.38
C LYS A 439 -31.80 20.69 35.23
N ARG A 440 -31.08 21.77 35.52
CA ARG A 440 -30.32 22.51 34.47
C ARG A 440 -29.08 21.74 34.02
N ILE A 441 -28.40 21.05 34.92
CA ILE A 441 -27.26 20.20 34.61
C ILE A 441 -27.71 19.04 33.74
N ILE A 442 -28.80 18.36 34.07
CA ILE A 442 -29.34 17.23 33.29
C ILE A 442 -29.79 17.71 31.90
N ILE A 443 -30.47 18.85 31.81
CA ILE A 443 -30.90 19.41 30.53
C ILE A 443 -29.68 19.76 29.66
N LEU A 444 -28.69 20.43 30.21
CA LEU A 444 -27.49 20.85 29.47
C LEU A 444 -26.67 19.64 29.00
N SER A 445 -26.48 18.67 29.90
CA SER A 445 -25.79 17.41 29.56
C SER A 445 -26.56 16.62 28.49
N SER A 446 -27.88 16.52 28.60
CA SER A 446 -28.73 15.85 27.60
C SER A 446 -28.70 16.57 26.24
N VAL A 447 -28.64 17.90 26.22
CA VAL A 447 -28.55 18.69 25.00
C VAL A 447 -27.20 18.44 24.32
N VAL A 448 -26.10 18.51 25.09
CA VAL A 448 -24.75 18.29 24.53
C VAL A 448 -24.59 16.85 24.05
N SER A 449 -25.06 15.86 24.82
CA SER A 449 -25.07 14.46 24.40
C SER A 449 -26.00 14.20 23.21
N GLY A 450 -27.15 14.88 23.14
CA GLY A 450 -28.06 14.84 22.01
C GLY A 450 -27.46 15.40 20.72
N ILE A 451 -26.74 16.51 20.84
CA ILE A 451 -25.99 17.11 19.70
C ILE A 451 -24.92 16.13 19.22
N GLY A 452 -24.16 15.52 20.15
CA GLY A 452 -23.16 14.50 19.83
C GLY A 452 -23.76 13.29 19.10
N LEU A 453 -24.91 12.81 19.59
CA LEU A 453 -25.64 11.70 18.96
C LEU A 453 -26.15 12.06 17.56
N ILE A 454 -26.64 13.28 17.37
CA ILE A 454 -27.09 13.78 16.06
C ILE A 454 -25.91 13.86 15.08
N ILE A 455 -24.76 14.38 15.51
CA ILE A 455 -23.55 14.45 14.69
C ILE A 455 -23.09 13.04 14.31
N PHE A 456 -23.12 12.09 15.25
CA PHE A 456 -22.79 10.69 15.01
C PHE A 456 -23.74 10.02 14.01
N LEU A 457 -25.05 10.24 14.15
CA LEU A 457 -26.07 9.70 13.24
C LEU A 457 -26.00 10.31 11.85
N ILE A 458 -25.73 11.60 11.73
CA ILE A 458 -25.55 12.27 10.45
C ILE A 458 -24.28 11.76 9.76
N GLY A 459 -23.17 11.64 10.48
CA GLY A 459 -21.93 11.05 9.98
C GLY A 459 -22.12 9.60 9.51
N GLY A 460 -22.88 8.79 10.26
CA GLY A 460 -23.24 7.42 9.87
C GLY A 460 -24.21 7.34 8.68
N ALA A 461 -25.16 8.25 8.57
CA ALA A 461 -26.13 8.31 7.46
C ALA A 461 -25.46 8.72 6.13
N TYR A 462 -24.50 9.64 6.17
CA TYR A 462 -23.72 10.02 4.98
C TYR A 462 -22.90 8.83 4.42
N ARG A 463 -22.45 7.90 5.26
CA ARG A 463 -21.76 6.69 4.84
C ARG A 463 -22.66 5.62 4.24
N GLY A 464 -23.88 5.49 4.77
CA GLY A 464 -24.88 4.57 4.21
C GLY A 464 -25.31 4.92 2.79
N ILE A 465 -25.30 6.21 2.43
CA ILE A 465 -25.67 6.68 1.10
C ILE A 465 -24.49 6.51 0.11
N GLY A 466 -23.24 6.73 0.55
CA GLY A 466 -22.06 6.54 -0.28
C GLY A 466 -21.69 5.08 -0.58
N SER A 467 -22.20 4.13 0.22
CA SER A 467 -21.97 2.68 -0.02
C SER A 467 -23.03 2.04 -0.94
N VAL A 468 -24.06 2.77 -1.32
CA VAL A 468 -25.18 2.31 -2.20
C VAL A 468 -25.10 2.95 -3.58
N MET A 469 -24.27 3.96 -3.78
CA MET A 469 -23.88 4.48 -5.10
C MET A 469 -22.54 3.91 -5.55
#